data_efbe6aefca957aa4d6e7eb7f123434b1
#
_entry.id   efbe6aefca957aa4d6e7eb7f123434b1
#
_cell.length_a   1.000
_cell.length_b   1.000
_cell.length_c   1.000
_cell.angle_alpha   90.00
_cell.angle_beta   90.00
_cell.angle_gamma   90.00
#
_symmetry.space_group_name_H-M   'P 1'
#
loop_
_entity.id
_entity.type
_entity.pdbx_description
1 polymer ?
#
loop_
_entity_poly.entity_id
_entity_poly.type
_entity_poly.pdbx_seq_one_letter_code
_entity_poly.pdbx_strand_id
1 'polypeptide(L)'
;MRAASVQFCETWFEEVWRKGRPEAIDEMVADDAVMHGLGEPDAVVRGGAGFKPFVAQMRGAFPDVDIQPMQMIEEDDLIATRWVATMTHLGDQLGVPATGRRVTVTGMTIVRLRDGKIVEAWNNYDQLSLLKQIGAL
;
A
#
# COMPACT_ATOMS: atom_id res chain seq x y z
N MET A 1 -20.40 -16.87 0.46
CA MET A 1 -19.68 -16.46 -0.75
C MET A 1 -18.99 -15.13 -0.48
N ARG A 2 -17.72 -15.03 -0.82
CA ARG A 2 -16.99 -13.77 -0.63
C ARG A 2 -17.29 -12.83 -1.78
N ALA A 3 -17.44 -11.55 -1.48
CA ALA A 3 -17.57 -10.53 -2.50
C ALA A 3 -16.27 -10.44 -3.31
N ALA A 4 -16.37 -10.10 -4.59
CA ALA A 4 -15.20 -9.92 -5.46
C ALA A 4 -14.26 -8.84 -4.93
N SER A 5 -14.82 -7.80 -4.29
CA SER A 5 -14.05 -6.72 -3.68
C SER A 5 -13.16 -7.24 -2.54
N VAL A 6 -13.69 -8.14 -1.70
CA VAL A 6 -12.91 -8.74 -0.62
C VAL A 6 -11.76 -9.57 -1.19
N GLN A 7 -12.05 -10.38 -2.20
CA GLN A 7 -11.02 -11.19 -2.85
C GLN A 7 -9.95 -10.33 -3.50
N PHE A 8 -10.35 -9.23 -4.15
CA PHE A 8 -9.40 -8.29 -4.75
C PHE A 8 -8.46 -7.72 -3.70
N CYS A 9 -8.99 -7.24 -2.58
CA CYS A 9 -8.16 -6.66 -1.52
C CYS A 9 -7.23 -7.69 -0.88
N GLU A 10 -7.71 -8.91 -0.65
CA GLU A 10 -6.86 -9.97 -0.11
C GLU A 10 -5.72 -10.31 -1.06
N THR A 11 -6.00 -10.41 -2.35
CA THR A 11 -4.98 -10.67 -3.37
C THR A 11 -3.99 -9.51 -3.44
N TRP A 12 -4.46 -8.28 -3.38
CA TRP A 12 -3.62 -7.09 -3.39
C TRP A 12 -2.60 -7.12 -2.25
N PHE A 13 -3.06 -7.31 -1.01
CA PHE A 13 -2.16 -7.30 0.15
C PHE A 13 -1.21 -8.49 0.14
N GLU A 14 -1.64 -9.64 -0.35
CA GLU A 14 -0.79 -10.84 -0.41
C GLU A 14 0.25 -10.74 -1.53
N GLU A 15 -0.18 -10.47 -2.77
CA GLU A 15 0.69 -10.56 -3.94
C GLU A 15 1.57 -9.32 -4.12
N VAL A 16 1.02 -8.13 -3.88
CA VAL A 16 1.76 -6.88 -4.07
C VAL A 16 2.65 -6.58 -2.87
N TRP A 17 2.08 -6.65 -1.66
CA TRP A 17 2.80 -6.20 -0.48
C TRP A 17 3.57 -7.29 0.23
N ARG A 18 2.94 -8.43 0.52
CA ARG A 18 3.65 -9.49 1.23
C ARG A 18 4.68 -10.18 0.35
N LYS A 19 4.28 -10.62 -0.83
CA LYS A 19 5.18 -11.31 -1.76
C LYS A 19 6.04 -10.36 -2.58
N GLY A 20 5.57 -9.14 -2.81
CA GLY A 20 6.31 -8.13 -3.55
C GLY A 20 6.49 -8.47 -5.02
N ARG A 21 5.48 -9.07 -5.65
CA ARG A 21 5.54 -9.43 -7.06
C ARG A 21 5.19 -8.22 -7.93
N PRO A 22 6.17 -7.65 -8.68
CA PRO A 22 5.86 -6.50 -9.55
C PRO A 22 4.80 -6.84 -10.60
N GLU A 23 4.73 -8.09 -11.05
CA GLU A 23 3.74 -8.54 -12.03
C GLU A 23 2.31 -8.37 -11.51
N ALA A 24 2.12 -8.55 -10.20
CA ALA A 24 0.79 -8.37 -9.60
C ALA A 24 0.31 -6.92 -9.74
N ILE A 25 1.24 -5.96 -9.69
CA ILE A 25 0.90 -4.55 -9.91
C ILE A 25 0.40 -4.36 -11.35
N ASP A 26 1.09 -4.95 -12.34
CA ASP A 26 0.66 -4.87 -13.73
C ASP A 26 -0.71 -5.50 -13.95
N GLU A 27 -1.00 -6.59 -13.22
CA GLU A 27 -2.29 -7.30 -13.33
C GLU A 27 -3.43 -6.53 -12.69
N MET A 28 -3.17 -5.76 -11.62
CA MET A 28 -4.20 -5.18 -10.77
C MET A 28 -4.34 -3.67 -10.88
N VAL A 29 -3.42 -2.99 -11.55
CA VAL A 29 -3.42 -1.53 -11.71
C VAL A 29 -3.47 -1.18 -13.18
N ALA A 30 -4.42 -0.33 -13.57
CA ALA A 30 -4.53 0.13 -14.94
C ALA A 30 -3.32 1.00 -15.32
N ASP A 31 -2.95 0.98 -16.60
CA ASP A 31 -1.78 1.75 -17.08
C ASP A 31 -1.93 3.25 -16.85
N ASP A 32 -3.15 3.76 -16.88
CA ASP A 32 -3.46 5.16 -16.68
C ASP A 32 -4.02 5.47 -15.29
N ALA A 33 -3.89 4.55 -14.35
CA ALA A 33 -4.38 4.75 -12.99
C ALA A 33 -3.73 5.97 -12.34
N VAL A 34 -4.48 6.62 -11.45
CA VAL A 34 -4.00 7.77 -10.70
C VAL A 34 -4.06 7.42 -9.21
N MET A 35 -2.92 7.53 -8.52
CA MET A 35 -2.84 7.22 -7.10
C MET A 35 -2.42 8.45 -6.31
N HIS A 36 -3.20 8.79 -5.30
CA HIS A 36 -3.01 9.96 -4.45
C HIS A 36 -2.52 9.55 -3.06
N GLY A 37 -1.77 10.44 -2.41
CA GLY A 37 -1.44 10.30 -0.99
C GLY A 37 -0.30 9.32 -0.69
N LEU A 38 0.50 8.96 -1.67
CA LEU A 38 1.67 8.11 -1.47
C LEU A 38 2.90 9.01 -1.25
N GLY A 39 3.40 9.03 -0.02
CA GLY A 39 4.52 9.87 0.35
C GLY A 39 4.06 11.27 0.73
N GLU A 40 4.03 12.19 -0.22
CA GLU A 40 3.62 13.57 0.04
C GLU A 40 2.14 13.77 -0.27
N PRO A 41 1.45 14.68 0.49
CA PRO A 41 0.00 14.85 0.35
C PRO A 41 -0.46 15.23 -1.07
N ASP A 42 0.34 16.02 -1.78
CA ASP A 42 -0.02 16.50 -3.12
C ASP A 42 0.58 15.65 -4.25
N ALA A 43 1.36 14.63 -3.89
CA ALA A 43 2.01 13.79 -4.88
C ALA A 43 0.99 12.89 -5.57
N VAL A 44 1.13 12.76 -6.88
CA VAL A 44 0.31 11.88 -7.70
C VAL A 44 1.23 10.90 -8.41
N VAL A 45 0.93 9.61 -8.26
CA VAL A 45 1.63 8.53 -8.94
C VAL A 45 0.73 8.01 -10.05
N ARG A 46 1.30 7.76 -11.24
CA ARG A 46 0.53 7.34 -12.40
C ARG A 46 0.90 5.94 -12.84
N GLY A 47 -0.15 5.11 -12.97
CA GLY A 47 -0.04 3.74 -13.47
C GLY A 47 0.74 2.81 -12.56
N GLY A 48 0.79 1.55 -12.96
CA GLY A 48 1.60 0.56 -12.25
C GLY A 48 3.09 0.88 -12.30
N ALA A 49 3.55 1.43 -13.43
CA ALA A 49 4.95 1.82 -13.59
C ALA A 49 5.38 2.87 -12.56
N GLY A 50 4.49 3.82 -12.23
CA GLY A 50 4.77 4.83 -11.20
C GLY A 50 4.66 4.29 -9.80
N PHE A 51 3.82 3.28 -9.59
CA PHE A 51 3.59 2.70 -8.27
C PHE A 51 4.69 1.72 -7.83
N LYS A 52 5.30 1.01 -8.78
CA LYS A 52 6.35 0.02 -8.47
C LYS A 52 7.50 0.57 -7.63
N PRO A 53 8.05 1.78 -7.92
CA PRO A 53 9.13 2.31 -7.09
C PRO A 53 8.71 2.54 -5.63
N PHE A 54 7.47 2.94 -5.39
CA PHE A 54 6.97 3.13 -4.04
C PHE A 54 6.95 1.80 -3.27
N VAL A 55 6.42 0.75 -3.88
CA VAL A 55 6.40 -0.59 -3.26
C VAL A 55 7.82 -1.09 -3.01
N ALA A 56 8.71 -0.92 -3.99
CA ALA A 56 10.10 -1.34 -3.86
C ALA A 56 10.80 -0.62 -2.71
N GLN A 57 10.57 0.68 -2.57
CA GLN A 57 11.14 1.48 -1.49
C GLN A 57 10.65 0.98 -0.12
N MET A 58 9.34 0.80 0.02
CA MET A 58 8.75 0.38 1.28
C MET A 58 9.16 -1.05 1.64
N ARG A 59 9.17 -1.96 0.67
CA ARG A 59 9.60 -3.34 0.93
C ARG A 59 11.10 -3.45 1.16
N GLY A 60 11.89 -2.54 0.59
CA GLY A 60 13.32 -2.46 0.90
C GLY A 60 13.56 -2.06 2.35
N ALA A 61 12.83 -1.06 2.82
CA ALA A 61 12.93 -0.62 4.22
C ALA A 61 12.32 -1.66 5.19
N PHE A 62 11.26 -2.35 4.77
CA PHE A 62 10.47 -3.27 5.61
C PHE A 62 10.22 -4.58 4.85
N PRO A 63 11.24 -5.44 4.69
CA PRO A 63 11.09 -6.65 3.85
C PRO A 63 10.07 -7.67 4.39
N ASP A 64 9.73 -7.60 5.67
CA ASP A 64 8.75 -8.47 6.31
C ASP A 64 7.36 -7.82 6.42
N VAL A 65 7.07 -6.80 5.63
CA VAL A 65 5.80 -6.09 5.71
C VAL A 65 4.61 -7.04 5.58
N ASP A 66 3.66 -6.90 6.51
CA ASP A 66 2.42 -7.66 6.54
C ASP A 66 1.28 -6.68 6.76
N ILE A 67 0.42 -6.55 5.76
CA ILE A 67 -0.72 -5.64 5.83
C ILE A 67 -1.99 -6.46 5.94
N GLN A 68 -2.76 -6.19 7.00
CA GLN A 68 -4.01 -6.88 7.27
C GLN A 68 -5.18 -5.92 7.06
N PRO A 69 -6.13 -6.27 6.16
CA PRO A 69 -7.37 -5.50 6.06
C PRO A 69 -8.22 -5.75 7.31
N MET A 70 -8.65 -4.69 7.96
CA MET A 70 -9.45 -4.78 9.18
C MET A 70 -10.93 -4.61 8.89
N GLN A 71 -11.28 -3.69 8.02
CA GLN A 71 -12.65 -3.45 7.59
C GLN A 71 -12.65 -3.04 6.14
N MET A 72 -13.65 -3.50 5.40
CA MET A 72 -13.85 -3.12 4.00
C MET A 72 -15.29 -2.71 3.79
N ILE A 73 -15.50 -1.62 3.08
CA ILE A 73 -16.81 -1.10 2.73
C ILE A 73 -16.82 -0.88 1.23
N GLU A 74 -17.84 -1.40 0.59
CA GLU A 74 -17.99 -1.28 -0.86
C GLU A 74 -19.24 -0.47 -1.20
N GLU A 75 -19.12 0.46 -2.14
CA GLU A 75 -20.24 1.18 -2.70
C GLU A 75 -19.96 1.42 -4.19
N ASP A 76 -20.80 0.88 -5.04
CA ASP A 76 -20.63 0.95 -6.50
C ASP A 76 -19.28 0.38 -6.93
N ASP A 77 -18.43 1.18 -7.56
CA ASP A 77 -17.09 0.77 -7.99
C ASP A 77 -15.99 1.16 -7.01
N LEU A 78 -16.36 1.63 -5.81
CA LEU A 78 -15.42 2.07 -4.77
C LEU A 78 -15.32 1.04 -3.66
N ILE A 79 -14.09 0.80 -3.20
CA ILE A 79 -13.82 -0.02 -2.02
C ILE A 79 -12.99 0.80 -1.05
N ALA A 80 -13.47 0.96 0.19
CA ALA A 80 -12.72 1.59 1.26
C ALA A 80 -12.21 0.50 2.20
N THR A 81 -10.92 0.51 2.48
CA THR A 81 -10.28 -0.48 3.36
C THR A 81 -9.52 0.22 4.47
N ARG A 82 -9.83 -0.13 5.72
CA ARG A 82 -8.99 0.24 6.86
C ARG A 82 -8.05 -0.92 7.13
N TRP A 83 -6.76 -0.65 7.21
CA TRP A 83 -5.75 -1.68 7.32
C TRP A 83 -4.71 -1.36 8.41
N VAL A 84 -4.00 -2.40 8.84
CA VAL A 84 -2.87 -2.31 9.77
C VAL A 84 -1.68 -3.01 9.16
N ALA A 85 -0.54 -2.34 9.13
CA ALA A 85 0.72 -2.90 8.69
C ALA A 85 1.64 -3.15 9.88
N THR A 86 2.22 -4.34 9.95
CA THR A 86 3.28 -4.66 10.92
C THR A 86 4.53 -5.05 10.13
N MET A 87 5.69 -4.57 10.58
CA MET A 87 6.92 -4.70 9.81
C MET A 87 8.13 -4.38 10.69
N THR A 88 9.32 -4.74 10.22
CA THR A 88 10.57 -4.47 10.91
C THR A 88 11.45 -3.59 10.04
N HIS A 89 12.02 -2.53 10.62
CA HIS A 89 12.87 -1.57 9.90
C HIS A 89 14.26 -2.18 9.69
N LEU A 90 14.45 -2.84 8.55
CA LEU A 90 15.66 -3.59 8.21
C LEU A 90 16.46 -3.01 7.06
N GLY A 91 15.96 -1.95 6.38
CA GLY A 91 16.65 -1.29 5.28
C GLY A 91 16.66 0.21 5.43
N ASP A 92 17.52 0.89 4.66
CA ASP A 92 17.73 2.33 4.74
C ASP A 92 17.04 3.13 3.63
N GLN A 93 16.08 2.52 2.94
CA GLN A 93 15.43 3.10 1.78
C GLN A 93 14.60 4.35 2.10
N LEU A 94 14.30 4.59 3.38
CA LEU A 94 13.62 5.82 3.81
C LEU A 94 14.60 6.92 4.25
N GLY A 95 15.90 6.74 3.99
CA GLY A 95 16.90 7.74 4.33
C GLY A 95 17.37 7.68 5.77
N VAL A 96 16.97 6.66 6.52
CA VAL A 96 17.36 6.44 7.92
C VAL A 96 18.03 5.07 8.00
N PRO A 97 19.19 4.96 8.66
CA PRO A 97 19.83 3.65 8.84
C PRO A 97 18.88 2.67 9.52
N ALA A 98 18.96 1.40 9.11
CA ALA A 98 18.10 0.36 9.66
C ALA A 98 18.21 0.31 11.18
N THR A 99 17.08 0.36 11.87
CA THR A 99 17.04 0.38 13.34
C THR A 99 16.73 -0.98 13.95
N GLY A 100 16.23 -1.93 13.16
CA GLY A 100 15.76 -3.22 13.65
C GLY A 100 14.48 -3.12 14.47
N ARG A 101 13.85 -1.94 14.53
CA ARG A 101 12.65 -1.75 15.34
C ARG A 101 11.43 -2.35 14.67
N ARG A 102 10.56 -2.94 15.49
CA ARG A 102 9.23 -3.38 15.04
C ARG A 102 8.31 -2.18 14.95
N VAL A 103 7.59 -2.07 13.83
CA VAL A 103 6.77 -0.89 13.51
C VAL A 103 5.35 -1.35 13.22
N THR A 104 4.38 -0.60 13.75
CA THR A 104 2.96 -0.79 13.43
C THR A 104 2.41 0.52 12.89
N VAL A 105 1.78 0.45 11.70
CA VAL A 105 1.22 1.62 11.03
C VAL A 105 -0.20 1.32 10.60
N THR A 106 -1.10 2.26 10.83
CA THR A 106 -2.49 2.15 10.38
C THR A 106 -2.70 3.04 9.17
N GLY A 107 -3.70 2.68 8.37
CA GLY A 107 -4.06 3.50 7.23
C GLY A 107 -5.43 3.16 6.69
N MET A 108 -5.85 3.96 5.73
CA MET A 108 -7.08 3.76 4.98
C MET A 108 -6.81 4.04 3.51
N THR A 109 -7.40 3.24 2.66
CA THR A 109 -7.27 3.38 1.21
C THR A 109 -8.64 3.24 0.58
N ILE A 110 -8.97 4.12 -0.35
CA ILE A 110 -10.14 3.97 -1.19
C ILE A 110 -9.63 3.72 -2.60
N VAL A 111 -10.16 2.69 -3.26
CA VAL A 111 -9.82 2.40 -4.66
C VAL A 111 -11.09 2.39 -5.50
N ARG A 112 -10.95 2.89 -6.73
CA ARG A 112 -11.99 2.74 -7.76
C ARG A 112 -11.55 1.64 -8.72
N LEU A 113 -12.44 0.67 -8.92
CA LEU A 113 -12.17 -0.45 -9.83
C LEU A 113 -12.93 -0.27 -11.13
N ARG A 114 -12.29 -0.66 -12.23
CA ARG A 114 -12.92 -0.76 -13.55
C ARG A 114 -12.28 -1.94 -14.26
N ASP A 115 -13.12 -2.86 -14.72
CA ASP A 115 -12.67 -4.07 -15.44
C ASP A 115 -11.65 -4.86 -14.62
N GLY A 116 -11.86 -4.95 -13.31
CA GLY A 116 -11.01 -5.73 -12.41
C GLY A 116 -9.67 -5.09 -12.05
N LYS A 117 -9.47 -3.81 -12.42
CA LYS A 117 -8.22 -3.09 -12.13
C LYS A 117 -8.49 -1.79 -11.40
N ILE A 118 -7.50 -1.37 -10.60
CA ILE A 118 -7.53 -0.05 -9.95
C ILE A 118 -7.31 1.02 -11.03
N VAL A 119 -8.24 1.97 -11.12
CA VAL A 119 -8.09 3.13 -12.00
C VAL A 119 -7.82 4.41 -11.23
N GLU A 120 -8.17 4.44 -9.94
CA GLU A 120 -7.84 5.56 -9.06
C GLU A 120 -7.77 5.06 -7.62
N ALA A 121 -6.85 5.62 -6.83
CA ALA A 121 -6.70 5.27 -5.42
C ALA A 121 -6.38 6.52 -4.61
N TRP A 122 -6.94 6.57 -3.40
CA TRP A 122 -6.69 7.62 -2.42
C TRP A 122 -6.17 6.96 -1.16
N ASN A 123 -4.96 7.37 -0.72
CA ASN A 123 -4.27 6.74 0.39
C ASN A 123 -4.03 7.73 1.51
N ASN A 124 -4.33 7.31 2.73
CA ASN A 124 -3.93 8.03 3.93
C ASN A 124 -3.36 7.00 4.90
N TYR A 125 -2.14 7.22 5.35
CA TYR A 125 -1.54 6.37 6.37
C TYR A 125 -0.79 7.24 7.38
N ASP A 126 -0.56 6.69 8.56
CA ASP A 126 0.03 7.44 9.67
C ASP A 126 1.54 7.54 9.50
N GLN A 127 1.97 8.37 8.56
CA GLN A 127 3.37 8.58 8.25
C GLN A 127 4.13 9.21 9.42
N LEU A 128 3.49 10.09 10.16
CA LEU A 128 4.12 10.70 11.33
C LEU A 128 4.52 9.64 12.35
N SER A 129 3.60 8.73 12.67
CA SER A 129 3.88 7.62 13.59
C SER A 129 4.98 6.72 13.05
N LEU A 130 4.94 6.39 11.76
CA LEU A 130 5.99 5.59 11.12
C LEU A 130 7.37 6.23 11.34
N LEU A 131 7.50 7.51 11.01
CA LEU A 131 8.78 8.22 11.12
C LEU A 131 9.26 8.32 12.57
N LYS A 132 8.34 8.53 13.51
CA LYS A 132 8.70 8.54 14.93
C LYS A 132 9.19 7.17 15.40
N GLN A 133 8.53 6.10 14.97
CA GLN A 133 8.88 4.75 15.39
C GLN A 133 10.27 4.33 14.91
N ILE A 134 10.69 4.78 13.73
CA ILE A 134 12.03 4.48 13.21
C ILE A 134 13.08 5.53 13.60
N GLY A 135 12.69 6.52 14.41
CA GLY A 135 13.64 7.52 14.89
C GLY A 135 13.99 8.60 13.87
N ALA A 136 13.16 8.81 12.84
CA ALA A 136 13.38 9.84 11.84
C ALA A 136 12.84 11.21 12.25
N LEU A 137 12.10 11.26 13.33
CA LEU A 137 11.55 12.49 13.93
C LEU A 137 11.77 12.52 15.42
#